data_acb52b37a190d65a2b9e9753585ca9b2
#
_entry.id   acb52b37a190d65a2b9e9753585ca9b2
#
_cell.length_a   1.000
_cell.length_b   1.000
_cell.length_c   1.000
_cell.angle_alpha   90.00
_cell.angle_beta   90.00
_cell.angle_gamma   90.00
#
_symmetry.space_group_name_H-M   'P 1'
#
loop_
_entity.id
_entity.type
_entity.pdbx_description
1 polymer ?
#
loop_
_entity_poly.entity_id
_entity_poly.type
_entity_poly.pdbx_seq_one_letter_code
_entity_poly.pdbx_strand_id
1 'polypeptide(L)'
;IKILTFYVPKKNNTNICLISNKVLQNVIFNYNPSSKISDSDIKSFFKTCNDILTKNKNIDSLKSIETQIYRRNTTNLNCDRHFDVFNTFNVIPKFCFGCFKVLIEPNNVVDLIKLYFVFDNLNLKNDNTRKCMIELRSNISGSYKGYIYCSSLNEANEIREQVDKTVKKKIEKSIPISVKRGCSEFGISYPEYKKINGNNNKLMKYNEEWK
;
A
#
# COMPACT_ATOMS: atom_id res chain seq x y z
N ILE A 1 -5.38 1.55 -18.08
CA ILE A 1 -5.52 2.70 -17.14
C ILE A 1 -4.11 3.11 -16.76
N LYS A 2 -3.70 4.30 -17.22
CA LYS A 2 -2.41 4.88 -16.82
C LYS A 2 -2.59 5.43 -15.42
N ILE A 3 -1.82 4.90 -14.47
CA ILE A 3 -1.86 5.33 -13.07
C ILE A 3 -0.78 6.39 -12.89
N LEU A 4 -1.19 7.56 -12.44
CA LEU A 4 -0.29 8.65 -12.10
C LEU A 4 0.28 8.38 -10.70
N THR A 5 1.58 8.37 -10.55
CA THR A 5 2.24 8.35 -9.26
C THR A 5 2.24 9.74 -8.65
N PHE A 6 1.68 9.86 -7.46
CA PHE A 6 1.62 11.12 -6.73
C PHE A 6 2.67 11.13 -5.63
N TYR A 7 3.58 12.07 -5.67
CA TYR A 7 4.43 12.41 -4.53
C TYR A 7 3.84 13.64 -3.84
N VAL A 8 3.37 13.49 -2.62
CA VAL A 8 2.85 14.63 -1.83
C VAL A 8 3.86 14.98 -0.76
N PRO A 9 4.48 16.16 -0.82
CA PRO A 9 5.32 16.65 0.28
C PRO A 9 4.45 16.90 1.53
N LYS A 10 5.02 16.58 2.69
CA LYS A 10 4.43 16.89 4.00
C LYS A 10 4.17 18.40 4.12
N LYS A 11 2.94 18.85 3.93
CA LYS A 11 2.42 20.10 4.54
C LYS A 11 0.90 20.07 4.56
N ASN A 12 0.35 20.39 5.70
CA ASN A 12 -1.03 20.57 6.13
C ASN A 12 -1.96 21.24 5.10
N ASN A 13 -2.29 20.58 4.00
CA ASN A 13 -3.30 21.10 3.10
C ASN A 13 -4.15 19.97 2.52
N THR A 14 -5.43 20.18 2.62
CA THR A 14 -6.52 19.40 2.04
C THR A 14 -6.50 19.34 0.51
N ASN A 15 -5.48 19.91 -0.15
CA ASN A 15 -5.33 19.97 -1.58
C ASN A 15 -4.23 19.05 -2.07
N ILE A 16 -4.60 18.07 -2.89
CA ILE A 16 -3.65 17.22 -3.59
C ILE A 16 -3.30 17.90 -4.90
N CYS A 17 -2.03 18.29 -5.02
CA CYS A 17 -1.50 18.85 -6.26
C CYS A 17 -0.75 17.75 -7.03
N LEU A 18 -1.07 17.58 -8.31
CA LEU A 18 -0.40 16.67 -9.23
C LEU A 18 0.91 17.28 -9.72
N ILE A 19 1.88 17.47 -8.81
CA ILE A 19 3.10 18.25 -9.04
C ILE A 19 4.05 17.56 -10.05
N SER A 20 3.98 16.24 -10.18
CA SER A 20 4.92 15.49 -11.01
C SER A 20 4.69 15.62 -12.52
N ASN A 21 3.54 16.13 -12.93
CA ASN A 21 3.23 16.36 -14.33
C ASN A 21 2.88 17.83 -14.56
N LYS A 22 3.73 18.55 -15.31
CA LYS A 22 3.55 20.00 -15.60
C LYS A 22 2.17 20.33 -16.19
N VAL A 23 1.57 19.41 -16.93
CA VAL A 23 0.26 19.60 -17.55
C VAL A 23 -0.88 19.51 -16.54
N LEU A 24 -0.70 18.76 -15.47
CA LEU A 24 -1.70 18.53 -14.44
C LEU A 24 -1.43 19.31 -13.14
N GLN A 25 -0.36 20.10 -13.09
CA GLN A 25 0.08 20.79 -11.86
C GLN A 25 -0.98 21.73 -11.26
N ASN A 26 -1.92 22.20 -12.07
CA ASN A 26 -2.99 23.11 -11.64
C ASN A 26 -4.31 22.36 -11.35
N VAL A 27 -4.35 21.03 -11.49
CA VAL A 27 -5.53 20.25 -11.15
C VAL A 27 -5.53 19.97 -9.67
N ILE A 28 -6.54 20.47 -8.97
CA ILE A 28 -6.68 20.32 -7.53
C ILE A 28 -7.88 19.43 -7.25
N PHE A 29 -7.69 18.43 -6.41
CA PHE A 29 -8.78 17.64 -5.85
C PHE A 29 -9.10 18.12 -4.45
N ASN A 30 -10.23 18.79 -4.31
CA ASN A 30 -10.73 19.26 -3.01
C ASN A 30 -11.73 18.24 -2.46
N TYR A 31 -11.48 17.73 -1.28
CA TYR A 31 -12.42 16.89 -0.56
C TYR A 31 -12.37 17.21 0.94
N ASN A 32 -13.47 16.96 1.64
CA ASN A 32 -13.50 17.11 3.08
C ASN A 32 -12.95 15.85 3.77
N PRO A 33 -11.80 15.92 4.45
CA PRO A 33 -11.21 14.76 5.12
C PRO A 33 -12.08 14.15 6.21
N SER A 34 -13.08 14.88 6.70
CA SER A 34 -13.99 14.43 7.77
C SER A 34 -15.21 13.68 7.23
N SER A 35 -15.51 13.77 5.94
CA SER A 35 -16.66 13.14 5.31
C SER A 35 -16.30 11.83 4.59
N LYS A 36 -17.35 11.10 4.17
CA LYS A 36 -17.20 9.97 3.24
C LYS A 36 -16.75 10.51 1.87
N ILE A 37 -15.76 9.85 1.25
CA ILE A 37 -15.28 10.24 -0.07
C ILE A 37 -16.28 9.72 -1.12
N SER A 38 -16.81 10.63 -1.93
CA SER A 38 -17.82 10.32 -2.96
C SER A 38 -17.17 9.67 -4.18
N ASP A 39 -17.86 8.68 -4.76
CA ASP A 39 -17.46 8.08 -6.04
C ASP A 39 -17.54 9.08 -7.20
N SER A 40 -18.55 9.97 -7.14
CA SER A 40 -18.74 11.01 -8.16
C SER A 40 -17.59 12.00 -8.19
N ASP A 41 -17.08 12.40 -7.00
CA ASP A 41 -15.96 13.33 -6.91
C ASP A 41 -14.67 12.71 -7.48
N ILE A 42 -14.40 11.45 -7.16
CA ILE A 42 -13.27 10.70 -7.72
C ILE A 42 -13.40 10.60 -9.25
N LYS A 43 -14.56 10.19 -9.75
CA LYS A 43 -14.81 10.05 -11.19
C LYS A 43 -14.69 11.38 -11.93
N SER A 44 -15.24 12.45 -11.35
CA SER A 44 -15.15 13.81 -11.91
C SER A 44 -13.72 14.31 -11.98
N PHE A 45 -12.93 14.10 -10.91
CA PHE A 45 -11.53 14.46 -10.88
C PHE A 45 -10.72 13.74 -11.98
N PHE A 46 -10.88 12.41 -12.11
CA PHE A 46 -10.20 11.67 -13.16
C PHE A 46 -10.65 12.05 -14.56
N LYS A 47 -11.94 12.37 -14.74
CA LYS A 47 -12.44 12.89 -16.01
C LYS A 47 -11.75 14.20 -16.37
N THR A 48 -11.66 15.14 -15.44
CA THR A 48 -10.94 16.41 -15.62
C THR A 48 -9.48 16.19 -16.01
N CYS A 49 -8.77 15.29 -15.31
CA CYS A 49 -7.41 14.93 -15.67
C CYS A 49 -7.31 14.35 -17.08
N ASN A 50 -8.20 13.44 -17.44
CA ASN A 50 -8.22 12.82 -18.75
C ASN A 50 -8.50 13.84 -19.86
N ASP A 51 -9.44 14.76 -19.66
CA ASP A 51 -9.79 15.81 -20.63
C ASP A 51 -8.61 16.77 -20.89
N ILE A 52 -7.80 17.04 -19.84
CA ILE A 52 -6.57 17.83 -19.99
C ILE A 52 -5.49 17.03 -20.73
N LEU A 53 -5.30 15.75 -20.38
CA LEU A 53 -4.30 14.89 -21.01
C LEU A 53 -4.59 14.66 -22.49
N THR A 54 -5.85 14.47 -22.86
CA THR A 54 -6.25 14.23 -24.25
C THR A 54 -6.07 15.44 -25.15
N LYS A 55 -6.18 16.67 -24.59
CA LYS A 55 -5.91 17.92 -25.31
C LYS A 55 -4.42 18.15 -25.58
N ASN A 56 -3.55 17.53 -24.80
CA ASN A 56 -2.10 17.67 -24.90
C ASN A 56 -1.49 16.47 -25.64
N LYS A 57 -1.41 16.58 -26.99
CA LYS A 57 -0.98 15.51 -27.89
C LYS A 57 0.47 15.00 -27.69
N ASN A 58 1.31 15.69 -26.91
CA ASN A 58 2.74 15.41 -26.73
C ASN A 58 3.08 14.59 -25.48
N ILE A 59 2.13 13.84 -24.91
CA ILE A 59 2.38 13.05 -23.69
C ILE A 59 2.78 11.63 -24.06
N ASP A 60 3.98 11.46 -24.62
CA ASP A 60 4.60 10.16 -24.88
C ASP A 60 5.14 9.47 -23.61
N SER A 61 5.20 10.18 -22.51
CA SER A 61 5.90 9.73 -21.30
C SER A 61 5.13 8.80 -20.36
N LEU A 62 3.88 8.44 -20.71
CA LEU A 62 3.05 7.58 -19.86
C LEU A 62 3.17 6.08 -20.22
N LYS A 63 4.36 5.64 -20.65
CA LYS A 63 4.62 4.23 -21.04
C LYS A 63 5.00 3.32 -19.88
N SER A 64 5.33 3.84 -18.70
CA SER A 64 5.68 3.00 -17.55
C SER A 64 4.43 2.40 -16.91
N ILE A 65 4.46 1.09 -16.69
CA ILE A 65 3.43 0.40 -15.89
C ILE A 65 3.88 0.50 -14.43
N GLU A 66 3.32 1.47 -13.72
CA GLU A 66 3.53 1.61 -12.27
C GLU A 66 2.35 0.99 -11.53
N THR A 67 2.64 -0.04 -10.74
CA THR A 67 1.60 -0.74 -9.96
C THR A 67 1.35 -0.09 -8.60
N GLN A 68 2.33 0.64 -8.08
CA GLN A 68 2.22 1.36 -6.82
C GLN A 68 1.70 2.78 -7.06
N ILE A 69 0.43 3.01 -6.74
CA ILE A 69 -0.22 4.31 -6.98
C ILE A 69 0.04 5.35 -5.87
N TYR A 70 0.46 4.88 -4.70
CA TYR A 70 0.75 5.74 -3.54
C TYR A 70 1.78 5.10 -2.63
N ARG A 71 2.66 5.92 -2.10
CA ARG A 71 3.59 5.56 -1.02
C ARG A 71 3.83 6.76 -0.11
N ARG A 72 3.81 6.52 1.19
CA ARG A 72 4.26 7.46 2.21
C ARG A 72 5.37 6.83 3.03
N ASN A 73 6.43 7.59 3.24
CA ASN A 73 7.67 7.18 3.87
C ASN A 73 8.41 6.06 3.13
N THR A 74 9.69 6.00 3.36
CA THR A 74 10.58 4.95 2.87
C THR A 74 11.40 4.45 4.04
N THR A 75 11.12 3.25 4.51
CA THR A 75 12.01 2.55 5.43
C THR A 75 12.75 1.51 4.62
N ASN A 76 14.08 1.58 4.62
CA ASN A 76 14.87 0.51 4.03
C ASN A 76 14.83 -0.69 4.98
N LEU A 77 14.03 -1.69 4.64
CA LEU A 77 13.92 -2.95 5.37
C LEU A 77 14.90 -4.01 4.86
N ASN A 78 15.82 -3.63 3.98
CA ASN A 78 16.75 -4.55 3.30
C ASN A 78 16.02 -5.72 2.61
N CYS A 79 14.82 -5.48 2.08
CA CYS A 79 14.00 -6.53 1.49
C CYS A 79 14.70 -7.24 0.33
N ASP A 80 15.44 -6.52 -0.50
CA ASP A 80 16.19 -7.11 -1.63
C ASP A 80 17.19 -8.13 -1.11
N ARG A 81 18.01 -7.77 -0.12
CA ARG A 81 18.94 -8.71 0.54
C ARG A 81 18.23 -9.91 1.15
N HIS A 82 17.07 -9.70 1.76
CA HIS A 82 16.29 -10.79 2.34
C HIS A 82 15.77 -11.75 1.27
N PHE A 83 15.36 -11.22 0.11
CA PHE A 83 14.96 -12.03 -1.03
C PHE A 83 16.14 -12.78 -1.66
N ASP A 84 17.32 -12.15 -1.75
CA ASP A 84 18.53 -12.81 -2.24
C ASP A 84 18.89 -14.02 -1.36
N VAL A 85 18.85 -13.86 -0.04
CA VAL A 85 19.06 -14.97 0.90
C VAL A 85 18.01 -16.07 0.71
N PHE A 86 16.74 -15.68 0.59
CA PHE A 86 15.65 -16.64 0.38
C PHE A 86 15.81 -17.40 -0.94
N ASN A 87 16.11 -16.70 -2.03
CA ASN A 87 16.26 -17.31 -3.35
C ASN A 87 17.50 -18.20 -3.45
N THR A 88 18.59 -17.83 -2.77
CA THR A 88 19.85 -18.58 -2.82
C THR A 88 19.83 -19.81 -1.92
N PHE A 89 19.30 -19.67 -0.72
CA PHE A 89 19.40 -20.70 0.34
C PHE A 89 18.07 -21.37 0.70
N ASN A 90 16.98 -20.92 0.10
CA ASN A 90 15.62 -21.37 0.40
C ASN A 90 15.27 -21.28 1.90
N VAL A 91 15.73 -20.23 2.57
CA VAL A 91 15.45 -19.94 3.99
C VAL A 91 14.87 -18.55 4.15
N ILE A 92 13.87 -18.42 5.02
CA ILE A 92 13.31 -17.11 5.37
C ILE A 92 14.23 -16.45 6.40
N PRO A 93 14.80 -15.26 6.14
CA PRO A 93 15.63 -14.56 7.10
C PRO A 93 14.91 -14.36 8.43
N LYS A 94 15.62 -14.55 9.55
CA LYS A 94 15.05 -14.48 10.90
C LYS A 94 14.31 -13.16 11.16
N PHE A 95 14.84 -12.05 10.68
CA PHE A 95 14.21 -10.74 10.76
C PHE A 95 12.79 -10.71 10.16
N CYS A 96 12.55 -11.44 9.08
CA CYS A 96 11.27 -11.44 8.38
C CYS A 96 10.13 -12.08 9.18
N PHE A 97 10.42 -12.86 10.22
CA PHE A 97 9.41 -13.39 11.14
C PHE A 97 8.80 -12.30 12.04
N GLY A 98 9.52 -11.22 12.29
CA GLY A 98 9.04 -10.04 13.01
C GLY A 98 8.42 -8.95 12.12
N CYS A 99 8.39 -9.16 10.81
CA CYS A 99 7.79 -8.20 9.88
C CYS A 99 6.29 -8.40 9.79
N PHE A 100 5.51 -7.40 10.18
CA PHE A 100 4.04 -7.43 10.10
C PHE A 100 3.51 -6.29 9.24
N LYS A 101 2.33 -6.48 8.68
CA LYS A 101 1.63 -5.49 7.86
C LYS A 101 0.14 -5.53 8.17
N VAL A 102 -0.49 -4.37 8.20
CA VAL A 102 -1.93 -4.29 8.02
C VAL A 102 -2.21 -4.33 6.52
N LEU A 103 -2.99 -5.30 6.09
CA LEU A 103 -3.46 -5.48 4.72
C LEU A 103 -4.90 -5.00 4.63
N ILE A 104 -5.16 -4.10 3.69
CA ILE A 104 -6.48 -3.63 3.30
C ILE A 104 -6.73 -4.08 1.87
N GLU A 105 -7.89 -4.64 1.58
CA GLU A 105 -8.24 -5.19 0.27
C GLU A 105 -9.45 -4.47 -0.34
N PRO A 106 -9.23 -3.30 -0.98
CA PRO A 106 -10.29 -2.58 -1.69
C PRO A 106 -11.01 -3.47 -2.72
N ASN A 107 -12.33 -3.30 -2.85
CA ASN A 107 -13.14 -4.12 -3.75
C ASN A 107 -12.95 -3.75 -5.24
N ASN A 108 -12.57 -2.52 -5.51
CA ASN A 108 -12.42 -1.97 -6.86
C ASN A 108 -11.40 -0.82 -6.88
N VAL A 109 -11.09 -0.31 -8.07
CA VAL A 109 -10.12 0.77 -8.26
C VAL A 109 -10.55 2.08 -7.59
N VAL A 110 -11.85 2.37 -7.53
CA VAL A 110 -12.34 3.60 -6.89
C VAL A 110 -12.09 3.55 -5.38
N ASP A 111 -12.35 2.40 -4.75
CA ASP A 111 -12.04 2.18 -3.33
C ASP A 111 -10.54 2.24 -3.05
N LEU A 112 -9.70 1.75 -3.98
CA LEU A 112 -8.24 1.88 -3.87
C LEU A 112 -7.79 3.35 -3.88
N ILE A 113 -8.40 4.18 -4.73
CA ILE A 113 -8.11 5.61 -4.79
C ILE A 113 -8.62 6.32 -3.52
N LYS A 114 -9.81 5.97 -3.03
CA LYS A 114 -10.29 6.48 -1.74
C LYS A 114 -9.34 6.10 -0.59
N LEU A 115 -8.81 4.86 -0.62
CA LEU A 115 -7.83 4.41 0.38
C LEU A 115 -6.54 5.24 0.31
N TYR A 116 -6.10 5.64 -0.88
CA TYR A 116 -4.99 6.58 -1.02
C TYR A 116 -5.25 7.86 -0.22
N PHE A 117 -6.41 8.51 -0.40
CA PHE A 117 -6.75 9.73 0.34
C PHE A 117 -6.86 9.50 1.85
N VAL A 118 -7.41 8.35 2.26
CA VAL A 118 -7.44 7.96 3.67
C VAL A 118 -6.02 7.84 4.22
N PHE A 119 -5.13 7.16 3.50
CA PHE A 119 -3.75 6.97 3.93
C PHE A 119 -2.96 8.28 4.02
N ASP A 120 -3.21 9.21 3.12
CA ASP A 120 -2.54 10.50 3.13
C ASP A 120 -2.89 11.33 4.37
N ASN A 121 -4.14 11.22 4.85
CA ASN A 121 -4.64 11.93 6.01
C ASN A 121 -4.63 11.12 7.32
N LEU A 122 -4.18 9.87 7.29
CA LEU A 122 -4.14 9.00 8.45
C LEU A 122 -2.95 9.37 9.35
N ASN A 123 -3.23 9.80 10.58
CA ASN A 123 -2.20 10.03 11.57
C ASN A 123 -1.91 8.74 12.34
N LEU A 124 -0.69 8.22 12.18
CA LEU A 124 -0.17 7.08 12.92
C LEU A 124 0.96 7.56 13.83
N LYS A 125 1.02 6.99 15.03
CA LYS A 125 2.00 7.37 16.07
C LYS A 125 3.45 7.36 15.55
N ASN A 126 3.79 6.35 14.76
CA ASN A 126 5.14 6.16 14.21
C ASN A 126 5.25 6.57 12.73
N ASP A 127 4.25 7.26 12.18
CA ASP A 127 4.17 7.62 10.76
C ASP A 127 4.56 6.46 9.82
N ASN A 128 4.06 5.27 10.11
CA ASN A 128 4.41 4.01 9.47
C ASN A 128 4.39 4.11 7.94
N THR A 129 5.39 3.47 7.32
CA THR A 129 5.42 3.30 5.86
C THR A 129 4.13 2.64 5.40
N ARG A 130 3.50 3.24 4.38
CA ARG A 130 2.23 2.75 3.82
C ARG A 130 2.18 2.94 2.33
N LYS A 131 1.49 2.04 1.64
CA LYS A 131 1.36 2.09 0.19
C LYS A 131 0.02 1.55 -0.30
N CYS A 132 -0.44 2.08 -1.44
CA CYS A 132 -1.54 1.54 -2.22
C CYS A 132 -1.00 1.05 -3.56
N MET A 133 -1.44 -0.14 -3.99
CA MET A 133 -0.96 -0.72 -5.24
C MET A 133 -1.98 -1.64 -5.89
N ILE A 134 -1.77 -1.89 -7.18
CA ILE A 134 -2.46 -2.94 -7.93
C ILE A 134 -1.57 -4.18 -7.92
N GLU A 135 -2.12 -5.31 -7.50
CA GLU A 135 -1.43 -6.60 -7.53
C GLU A 135 -1.65 -7.27 -8.88
N LEU A 136 -0.58 -7.46 -9.62
CA LEU A 136 -0.61 -8.08 -10.96
C LEU A 136 -0.20 -9.56 -10.95
N ARG A 137 0.30 -10.07 -9.82
CA ARG A 137 0.75 -11.45 -9.72
C ARG A 137 -0.44 -12.39 -9.60
N SER A 138 -0.55 -13.34 -10.51
CA SER A 138 -1.69 -14.28 -10.59
C SER A 138 -1.80 -15.23 -9.38
N ASN A 139 -0.69 -15.49 -8.70
CA ASN A 139 -0.62 -16.36 -7.52
C ASN A 139 -0.97 -15.65 -6.19
N ILE A 140 -1.32 -14.36 -6.25
CA ILE A 140 -1.72 -13.59 -5.07
C ILE A 140 -3.15 -13.10 -5.24
N SER A 141 -4.02 -13.51 -4.32
CA SER A 141 -5.43 -13.14 -4.35
C SER A 141 -5.63 -11.63 -4.12
N GLY A 142 -6.64 -11.08 -4.78
CA GLY A 142 -7.07 -9.68 -4.69
C GLY A 142 -6.19 -8.72 -5.50
N SER A 143 -6.81 -7.96 -6.39
CA SER A 143 -6.10 -7.06 -7.32
C SER A 143 -5.72 -5.72 -6.70
N TYR A 144 -6.43 -5.27 -5.67
CA TYR A 144 -6.23 -3.95 -5.06
C TYR A 144 -5.75 -4.11 -3.63
N LYS A 145 -4.63 -3.46 -3.29
CA LYS A 145 -3.98 -3.65 -1.99
C LYS A 145 -3.58 -2.32 -1.35
N GLY A 146 -3.89 -2.19 -0.07
CA GLY A 146 -3.26 -1.24 0.82
C GLY A 146 -2.41 -1.96 1.85
N TYR A 147 -1.23 -1.43 2.14
CA TYR A 147 -0.33 -1.97 3.15
C TYR A 147 0.14 -0.88 4.10
N ILE A 148 0.17 -1.19 5.40
CA ILE A 148 0.86 -0.40 6.41
C ILE A 148 1.88 -1.33 7.09
N TYR A 149 3.14 -0.93 7.10
CA TYR A 149 4.23 -1.72 7.66
C TYR A 149 4.37 -1.45 9.16
N CYS A 150 4.49 -2.51 9.94
CA CYS A 150 4.53 -2.47 11.39
C CYS A 150 5.76 -3.20 11.93
N SER A 151 6.31 -2.71 13.03
CA SER A 151 7.51 -3.26 13.69
C SER A 151 7.19 -4.44 14.60
N SER A 152 5.93 -4.63 14.98
CA SER A 152 5.48 -5.72 15.85
C SER A 152 4.04 -6.11 15.57
N LEU A 153 3.64 -7.28 16.08
CA LEU A 153 2.26 -7.76 16.00
C LEU A 153 1.30 -6.86 16.80
N ASN A 154 1.72 -6.37 17.96
CA ASN A 154 0.90 -5.49 18.79
C ASN A 154 0.61 -4.18 18.05
N GLU A 155 1.63 -3.54 17.49
CA GLU A 155 1.48 -2.34 16.66
C GLU A 155 0.54 -2.61 15.46
N ALA A 156 0.71 -3.76 14.80
CA ALA A 156 -0.15 -4.11 13.67
C ALA A 156 -1.63 -4.26 14.07
N ASN A 157 -1.91 -4.83 15.23
CA ASN A 157 -3.27 -4.96 15.74
C ASN A 157 -3.88 -3.59 16.10
N GLU A 158 -3.15 -2.71 16.78
CA GLU A 158 -3.58 -1.35 17.11
C GLU A 158 -3.90 -0.55 15.85
N ILE A 159 -2.99 -0.58 14.88
CA ILE A 159 -3.16 0.11 13.59
C ILE A 159 -4.34 -0.49 12.81
N ARG A 160 -4.51 -1.83 12.80
CA ARG A 160 -5.64 -2.49 12.16
C ARG A 160 -6.97 -1.96 12.70
N GLU A 161 -7.13 -1.82 14.01
CA GLU A 161 -8.35 -1.30 14.62
C GLU A 161 -8.62 0.17 14.25
N GLN A 162 -7.60 1.00 14.25
CA GLN A 162 -7.71 2.40 13.84
C GLN A 162 -8.11 2.52 12.37
N VAL A 163 -7.46 1.73 11.50
CA VAL A 163 -7.71 1.72 10.06
C VAL A 163 -9.08 1.17 9.74
N ASP A 164 -9.50 0.10 10.40
CA ASP A 164 -10.84 -0.51 10.22
C ASP A 164 -11.95 0.50 10.47
N LYS A 165 -11.89 1.20 11.61
CA LYS A 165 -12.84 2.27 11.93
C LYS A 165 -12.84 3.37 10.86
N THR A 166 -11.66 3.78 10.40
CA THR A 166 -11.52 4.87 9.42
C THR A 166 -12.03 4.46 8.05
N VAL A 167 -11.67 3.27 7.56
CA VAL A 167 -12.07 2.75 6.25
C VAL A 167 -13.58 2.52 6.21
N LYS A 168 -14.15 1.89 7.23
CA LYS A 168 -15.60 1.67 7.33
C LYS A 168 -16.39 2.97 7.33
N LYS A 169 -15.87 4.01 7.98
CA LYS A 169 -16.51 5.33 8.01
C LYS A 169 -16.39 6.09 6.69
N LYS A 170 -15.24 6.03 6.03
CA LYS A 170 -14.90 6.93 4.92
C LYS A 170 -15.03 6.29 3.54
N ILE A 171 -14.92 4.99 3.44
CA ILE A 171 -14.95 4.27 2.16
C ILE A 171 -16.16 3.33 2.13
N GLU A 172 -15.98 2.10 2.63
CA GLU A 172 -17.00 1.06 2.57
C GLU A 172 -16.84 0.06 3.73
N LYS A 173 -17.96 -0.43 4.25
CA LYS A 173 -17.99 -1.37 5.40
C LYS A 173 -17.48 -2.77 5.04
N SER A 174 -17.62 -3.16 3.77
CA SER A 174 -17.29 -4.50 3.28
C SER A 174 -15.81 -4.74 2.98
N ILE A 175 -14.97 -3.71 3.05
CA ILE A 175 -13.54 -3.83 2.74
C ILE A 175 -12.85 -4.68 3.82
N PRO A 176 -12.25 -5.84 3.45
CA PRO A 176 -11.52 -6.68 4.38
C PRO A 176 -10.24 -5.99 4.88
N ILE A 177 -10.00 -6.09 6.20
CA ILE A 177 -8.78 -5.58 6.82
C ILE A 177 -8.23 -6.64 7.76
N SER A 178 -6.99 -7.05 7.52
CA SER A 178 -6.33 -8.12 8.27
C SER A 178 -4.90 -7.77 8.63
N VAL A 179 -4.34 -8.48 9.60
CA VAL A 179 -2.90 -8.46 9.87
C VAL A 179 -2.27 -9.62 9.11
N LYS A 180 -1.15 -9.34 8.46
CA LYS A 180 -0.38 -10.29 7.69
C LYS A 180 1.07 -10.26 8.12
N ARG A 181 1.72 -11.44 8.20
CA ARG A 181 3.16 -11.53 8.38
C ARG A 181 3.87 -11.40 7.03
N GLY A 182 4.93 -10.62 7.00
CA GLY A 182 5.96 -10.57 5.96
C GLY A 182 5.50 -10.52 4.51
N CYS A 183 6.26 -11.17 3.66
CA CYS A 183 6.06 -11.19 2.22
C CYS A 183 5.23 -12.41 1.77
N SER A 184 4.46 -12.22 0.71
CA SER A 184 3.57 -13.27 0.18
C SER A 184 4.35 -14.47 -0.32
N GLU A 185 5.52 -14.22 -0.89
CA GLU A 185 6.44 -15.19 -1.46
C GLU A 185 6.85 -16.23 -0.41
N PHE A 186 7.24 -15.77 0.78
CA PHE A 186 7.59 -16.67 1.88
C PHE A 186 6.42 -17.55 2.30
N GLY A 187 5.22 -16.97 2.34
CA GLY A 187 4.02 -17.73 2.68
C GLY A 187 3.52 -18.66 1.58
N ILE A 188 3.93 -18.49 0.33
CA ILE A 188 3.67 -19.43 -0.76
C ILE A 188 4.58 -20.65 -0.61
N SER A 189 5.88 -20.44 -0.41
CA SER A 189 6.88 -21.51 -0.25
C SER A 189 6.74 -22.23 1.10
N TYR A 190 6.37 -21.50 2.14
CA TYR A 190 6.22 -22.02 3.50
C TYR A 190 4.87 -21.58 4.09
N PRO A 191 3.78 -22.35 3.89
CA PRO A 191 2.43 -21.96 4.35
C PRO A 191 2.35 -21.68 5.86
N GLU A 192 3.11 -22.40 6.69
CA GLU A 192 3.17 -22.18 8.15
C GLU A 192 3.67 -20.77 8.53
N TYR A 193 4.46 -20.13 7.66
CA TYR A 193 4.93 -18.76 7.87
C TYR A 193 3.77 -17.76 8.00
N LYS A 194 2.63 -18.03 7.36
CA LYS A 194 1.44 -17.16 7.44
C LYS A 194 0.78 -17.19 8.81
N LYS A 195 0.99 -18.24 9.59
CA LYS A 195 0.38 -18.40 10.91
C LYS A 195 1.01 -17.43 11.90
N ILE A 196 0.28 -16.38 12.26
CA ILE A 196 0.77 -15.29 13.12
C ILE A 196 1.08 -15.79 14.53
N ASN A 197 0.26 -16.71 15.06
CA ASN A 197 0.37 -17.25 16.43
C ASN A 197 1.19 -18.54 16.51
N GLY A 198 1.79 -18.99 15.41
CA GLY A 198 2.59 -20.22 15.38
C GLY A 198 3.99 -20.02 15.98
N ASN A 199 4.52 -21.08 16.61
CA ASN A 199 5.92 -21.10 17.06
C ASN A 199 6.83 -21.30 15.84
N ASN A 200 7.21 -20.18 15.20
CA ASN A 200 7.94 -20.18 13.94
C ASN A 200 9.45 -20.45 14.08
N ASN A 201 9.97 -20.55 15.31
CA ASN A 201 11.40 -20.79 15.56
C ASN A 201 11.88 -22.15 15.02
N LYS A 202 10.95 -23.07 14.77
CA LYS A 202 11.24 -24.40 14.22
C LYS A 202 11.03 -24.51 12.71
N LEU A 203 10.52 -23.44 12.06
CA LEU A 203 10.16 -23.51 10.63
C LEU A 203 11.41 -23.60 9.74
N MET A 204 12.50 -22.92 10.14
CA MET A 204 13.76 -22.89 9.41
C MET A 204 14.88 -23.50 10.22
N LYS A 205 15.70 -24.33 9.53
CA LYS A 205 16.99 -24.76 10.06
C LYS A 205 18.04 -23.82 9.50
N TYR A 206 18.54 -22.93 10.37
CA TYR A 206 19.64 -22.05 10.01
C TYR A 206 20.97 -22.78 10.20
N ASN A 207 21.90 -22.59 9.27
CA ASN A 207 23.28 -23.01 9.45
C ASN A 207 23.86 -22.30 10.68
N GLU A 208 24.70 -22.97 11.48
CA GLU A 208 25.36 -22.40 12.66
C GLU A 208 26.20 -21.17 12.29
N GLU A 209 26.80 -21.15 11.09
CA GLU A 209 27.58 -20.02 10.57
C GLU A 209 26.75 -18.75 10.32
N TRP A 210 25.42 -18.83 10.35
CA TRP A 210 24.50 -17.70 10.13
C TRP A 210 23.92 -17.15 11.44
N LYS A 211 24.24 -17.75 12.57
CA LYS A 211 23.79 -17.31 13.87
C LYS A 211 24.72 -16.27 14.48
#